data_80835884e5a24d3e5bde674e7e57ebcf
#
_entry.id   80835884e5a24d3e5bde674e7e57ebcf
#
_cell.length_a   1.000
_cell.length_b   1.000
_cell.length_c   1.000
_cell.angle_alpha   90.00
_cell.angle_beta   90.00
_cell.angle_gamma   90.00
#
_symmetry.space_group_name_H-M   'P 1'
#
loop_
_entity.id
_entity.type
_entity.pdbx_description
1 polymer ?
#
loop_
_entity_poly.entity_id
_entity_poly.type
_entity_poly.pdbx_seq_one_letter_code
_entity_poly.pdbx_strand_id
1 'polypeptide(L)'
;MPLLPACLPISTPLRRFWRLGLVFALWLLAAAAVAAPRSSFDIDYRVGFLPAQGLAELSLSHTPRDGRVLSLSLRFDPARYSQIRAEGGRLVREGDRWTWSPDPRRPSSLHWRYRVDQQRRGGGYDARITRDWVIVRGDDLFPPVNARLSAGADSRSRLRFDLPPGWSNVDTPYRLNRDRDAFVVVNPERRFDRPVGWMIAGQVGTRREFIDGLEVSIAGPKEDAVRRNDKLAFINLVAPEMAEAFGELPSKLLIVSADDPMWRGGLSGPRSLFIHADRPLISENGSSTLVHELVHLVTRVRGAEGDDWIAEGTAEFYSITLLNRAGLLSDARRDRAFDWMANHGRGVRTLIGARSWGPQTARAVVLFRELDREIRNRSDNRKSLDDVMRRLIEIREVSREDLEAVVKELTGRPSAVLTSPLIR
;
A
#
# COMPACT_ATOMS: atom_id res chain seq x y z
N MET A 1 21.41 19.45 93.00
CA MET A 1 20.11 18.70 92.84
C MET A 1 19.82 18.59 91.40
N PRO A 2 19.87 17.40 90.81
CA PRO A 2 19.66 17.19 89.39
C PRO A 2 18.21 16.85 89.07
N LEU A 3 17.69 17.40 87.96
CA LEU A 3 16.42 17.10 87.39
C LEU A 3 16.60 15.98 86.33
N LEU A 4 15.77 14.95 86.43
CA LEU A 4 15.66 13.80 85.49
C LEU A 4 14.99 14.22 84.18
N PRO A 5 15.41 13.65 83.02
CA PRO A 5 14.71 13.86 81.74
C PRO A 5 13.57 12.85 81.51
N ALA A 6 12.50 13.34 80.92
CA ALA A 6 11.30 12.58 80.55
C ALA A 6 11.55 11.69 79.34
N CYS A 7 11.05 10.43 79.38
CA CYS A 7 10.98 9.50 78.28
C CYS A 7 9.89 9.87 77.26
N LEU A 8 10.23 9.93 75.98
CA LEU A 8 9.33 9.98 74.83
C LEU A 8 9.11 8.56 74.27
N PRO A 9 7.90 8.20 73.86
CA PRO A 9 7.64 6.89 73.28
C PRO A 9 8.04 6.81 71.80
N ILE A 10 8.76 5.76 71.42
CA ILE A 10 9.13 5.41 70.04
C ILE A 10 7.91 4.75 69.39
N SER A 11 7.28 5.46 68.41
CA SER A 11 6.27 4.90 67.54
C SER A 11 6.93 4.34 66.26
N THR A 12 6.83 3.04 66.07
CA THR A 12 7.32 2.30 64.94
C THR A 12 6.41 2.44 63.69
N PRO A 13 6.92 2.83 62.50
CA PRO A 13 6.15 2.78 61.25
C PRO A 13 6.52 1.54 60.41
N LEU A 14 6.21 0.34 60.88
CA LEU A 14 6.50 -0.91 60.15
C LEU A 14 5.35 -1.42 59.25
N ARG A 15 4.21 -0.75 59.20
CA ARG A 15 3.04 -1.22 58.41
C ARG A 15 2.87 -0.56 57.01
N ARG A 16 3.65 0.45 56.64
CA ARG A 16 3.52 1.13 55.35
C ARG A 16 4.38 0.55 54.21
N PHE A 17 5.46 -0.18 54.52
CA PHE A 17 6.35 -0.75 53.52
C PHE A 17 5.81 -2.03 52.85
N TRP A 18 4.94 -2.77 53.47
CA TRP A 18 4.39 -3.99 52.89
C TRP A 18 3.34 -3.73 51.80
N ARG A 19 2.63 -2.60 51.83
CA ARG A 19 1.67 -2.25 50.74
C ARG A 19 2.34 -1.74 49.48
N LEU A 20 3.49 -1.10 49.56
CA LEU A 20 4.28 -0.64 48.41
C LEU A 20 4.98 -1.80 47.72
N GLY A 21 5.46 -2.81 48.44
CA GLY A 21 6.09 -4.00 47.86
C GLY A 21 5.12 -4.87 47.06
N LEU A 22 3.86 -5.01 47.52
CA LEU A 22 2.82 -5.77 46.80
C LEU A 22 2.35 -5.08 45.49
N VAL A 23 2.27 -3.76 45.46
CA VAL A 23 1.91 -3.00 44.28
C VAL A 23 3.04 -3.06 43.24
N PHE A 24 4.30 -3.00 43.67
CA PHE A 24 5.45 -3.12 42.77
C PHE A 24 5.63 -4.53 42.19
N ALA A 25 5.31 -5.58 42.99
CA ALA A 25 5.33 -6.97 42.51
C ALA A 25 4.18 -7.26 41.52
N LEU A 26 3.01 -6.64 41.70
CA LEU A 26 1.90 -6.70 40.73
C LEU A 26 2.20 -5.96 39.45
N TRP A 27 2.95 -4.84 39.47
CA TRP A 27 3.42 -4.12 38.30
C TRP A 27 4.49 -4.91 37.52
N LEU A 28 5.40 -5.60 38.21
CA LEU A 28 6.39 -6.47 37.56
C LEU A 28 5.78 -7.74 36.95
N LEU A 29 4.67 -8.26 37.51
CA LEU A 29 3.93 -9.36 36.91
C LEU A 29 3.07 -8.93 35.70
N ALA A 30 2.63 -7.67 35.64
CA ALA A 30 1.93 -7.12 34.48
C ALA A 30 2.86 -6.79 33.30
N ALA A 31 4.16 -6.51 33.55
CA ALA A 31 5.15 -6.21 32.51
C ALA A 31 5.73 -7.45 31.80
N ALA A 32 5.44 -8.66 32.29
CA ALA A 32 5.91 -9.92 31.72
C ALA A 32 4.80 -10.70 30.99
N ALA A 33 3.85 -10.02 30.37
CA ALA A 33 3.13 -10.58 29.24
C ALA A 33 4.09 -10.63 28.04
N VAL A 34 5.11 -11.47 28.11
CA VAL A 34 5.85 -11.92 26.93
C VAL A 34 4.79 -12.46 26.00
N ALA A 35 4.53 -11.75 24.90
CA ALA A 35 3.62 -12.21 23.86
C ALA A 35 4.09 -13.63 23.51
N ALA A 36 3.25 -14.64 23.81
CA ALA A 36 3.57 -16.01 23.49
C ALA A 36 4.03 -16.07 22.03
N PRO A 37 5.13 -16.78 21.70
CA PRO A 37 5.61 -16.83 20.35
C PRO A 37 4.44 -17.24 19.46
N ARG A 38 4.08 -16.37 18.51
CA ARG A 38 3.00 -16.66 17.57
C ARG A 38 3.34 -17.92 16.81
N SER A 39 2.44 -18.89 16.83
CA SER A 39 2.61 -20.10 16.05
C SER A 39 2.72 -19.72 14.55
N SER A 40 3.51 -20.47 13.78
CA SER A 40 3.78 -20.13 12.39
C SER A 40 3.69 -21.34 11.47
N PHE A 41 3.50 -21.06 10.18
CA PHE A 41 3.60 -22.04 9.10
C PHE A 41 4.27 -21.41 7.89
N ASP A 42 4.89 -22.23 7.03
CA ASP A 42 5.54 -21.73 5.84
C ASP A 42 4.60 -21.80 4.63
N ILE A 43 4.63 -20.75 3.82
CA ILE A 43 4.00 -20.68 2.51
C ILE A 43 5.07 -20.33 1.47
N ASP A 44 5.25 -21.20 0.50
CA ASP A 44 6.14 -20.98 -0.64
C ASP A 44 5.28 -20.78 -1.91
N TYR A 45 5.35 -19.58 -2.47
CA TYR A 45 4.79 -19.24 -3.77
C TYR A 45 5.86 -19.42 -4.84
N ARG A 46 5.50 -20.08 -5.96
CA ARG A 46 6.38 -20.21 -7.11
C ARG A 46 5.67 -19.80 -8.38
N VAL A 47 6.39 -19.08 -9.24
CA VAL A 47 5.89 -18.58 -10.53
C VAL A 47 6.85 -19.02 -11.62
N GLY A 48 6.36 -19.78 -12.58
CA GLY A 48 7.04 -20.05 -13.85
C GLY A 48 6.29 -19.35 -14.98
N PHE A 49 7.01 -18.85 -15.98
CA PHE A 49 6.40 -18.20 -17.14
C PHE A 49 6.57 -19.05 -18.40
N LEU A 50 5.50 -19.11 -19.22
CA LEU A 50 5.42 -19.79 -20.50
C LEU A 50 5.15 -18.76 -21.61
N PRO A 51 6.15 -17.97 -22.04
CA PRO A 51 5.95 -16.84 -22.96
C PRO A 51 5.26 -17.25 -24.28
N ALA A 52 5.65 -18.39 -24.87
CA ALA A 52 5.06 -18.87 -26.12
C ALA A 52 3.56 -19.21 -26.00
N GLN A 53 3.05 -19.44 -24.78
CA GLN A 53 1.66 -19.78 -24.50
C GLN A 53 0.87 -18.60 -23.93
N GLY A 54 1.51 -17.51 -23.55
CA GLY A 54 0.89 -16.39 -22.85
C GLY A 54 0.44 -16.71 -21.42
N LEU A 55 1.06 -17.71 -20.78
CA LEU A 55 0.65 -18.28 -19.51
C LEU A 55 1.71 -18.10 -18.41
N ALA A 56 1.24 -18.12 -17.17
CA ALA A 56 2.06 -18.36 -15.98
C ALA A 56 1.62 -19.66 -15.30
N GLU A 57 2.58 -20.45 -14.84
CA GLU A 57 2.37 -21.63 -13.97
C GLU A 57 2.65 -21.24 -12.53
N LEU A 58 1.71 -21.54 -11.65
CA LEU A 58 1.72 -21.10 -10.28
C LEU A 58 1.57 -22.26 -9.31
N SER A 59 2.30 -22.16 -8.21
CA SER A 59 2.04 -23.03 -7.08
C SER A 59 2.08 -22.27 -5.75
N LEU A 60 1.27 -22.74 -4.80
CA LEU A 60 1.25 -22.38 -3.41
C LEU A 60 1.50 -23.64 -2.61
N SER A 61 2.66 -23.74 -1.94
CA SER A 61 3.01 -24.86 -1.09
C SER A 61 2.88 -24.46 0.38
N HIS A 62 2.23 -25.31 1.16
CA HIS A 62 2.07 -25.17 2.61
C HIS A 62 2.92 -26.19 3.33
N THR A 63 3.71 -25.74 4.30
CA THR A 63 4.44 -26.60 5.22
C THR A 63 3.99 -26.27 6.65
N PRO A 64 3.29 -27.21 7.33
CA PRO A 64 2.87 -27.01 8.72
C PRO A 64 4.08 -26.99 9.66
N ARG A 65 3.99 -26.16 10.70
CA ARG A 65 4.92 -26.11 11.83
C ARG A 65 4.12 -26.25 13.12
N ASP A 66 4.37 -25.39 14.10
CA ASP A 66 3.55 -25.19 15.28
C ASP A 66 2.17 -24.54 14.97
N GLY A 67 2.06 -23.82 13.84
CA GLY A 67 0.85 -23.35 13.21
C GLY A 67 0.56 -24.02 11.87
N ARG A 68 -0.66 -23.87 11.34
CA ARG A 68 -1.07 -24.44 10.05
C ARG A 68 -2.25 -23.72 9.41
N VAL A 69 -2.39 -23.90 8.11
CA VAL A 69 -3.61 -23.58 7.35
C VAL A 69 -4.62 -24.70 7.57
N LEU A 70 -5.86 -24.32 7.93
CA LEU A 70 -7.00 -25.25 8.01
C LEU A 70 -7.71 -25.33 6.67
N SER A 71 -7.95 -24.19 6.01
CA SER A 71 -8.46 -24.15 4.66
C SER A 71 -8.17 -22.81 3.98
N LEU A 72 -8.00 -22.84 2.66
CA LEU A 72 -7.92 -21.67 1.78
C LEU A 72 -9.09 -21.75 0.79
N SER A 73 -9.90 -20.69 0.76
CA SER A 73 -10.98 -20.55 -0.22
C SER A 73 -10.60 -19.45 -1.22
N LEU A 74 -10.50 -19.82 -2.50
CA LEU A 74 -10.09 -18.95 -3.61
C LEU A 74 -11.20 -18.95 -4.66
N ARG A 75 -11.30 -17.86 -5.43
CA ARG A 75 -12.11 -17.81 -6.64
C ARG A 75 -11.22 -17.81 -7.86
N PHE A 76 -11.47 -18.73 -8.77
CA PHE A 76 -10.75 -18.83 -10.03
C PHE A 76 -11.72 -18.57 -11.18
N ASP A 77 -11.62 -17.39 -11.79
CA ASP A 77 -12.34 -17.08 -13.03
C ASP A 77 -11.87 -18.03 -14.14
N PRO A 78 -12.76 -18.88 -14.70
CA PRO A 78 -12.38 -19.85 -15.72
C PRO A 78 -11.88 -19.20 -17.03
N ALA A 79 -12.17 -17.93 -17.27
CA ALA A 79 -11.61 -17.19 -18.40
C ALA A 79 -10.11 -16.91 -18.24
N ARG A 80 -9.60 -16.91 -17.00
CA ARG A 80 -8.22 -16.58 -16.65
C ARG A 80 -7.44 -17.75 -16.09
N TYR A 81 -8.06 -18.58 -15.24
CA TYR A 81 -7.39 -19.65 -14.51
C TYR A 81 -7.79 -21.02 -15.03
N SER A 82 -6.83 -21.90 -15.12
CA SER A 82 -7.01 -23.27 -15.61
C SER A 82 -6.10 -24.26 -14.87
N GLN A 83 -6.30 -25.55 -15.10
CA GLN A 83 -5.50 -26.65 -14.58
C GLN A 83 -5.31 -26.61 -13.04
N ILE A 84 -6.39 -26.30 -12.31
CA ILE A 84 -6.37 -26.21 -10.86
C ILE A 84 -6.32 -27.62 -10.29
N ARG A 85 -5.28 -27.96 -9.55
CA ARG A 85 -5.06 -29.26 -8.92
C ARG A 85 -4.34 -29.12 -7.59
N ALA A 86 -4.55 -30.07 -6.68
CA ALA A 86 -3.83 -30.14 -5.42
C ALA A 86 -2.96 -31.41 -5.35
N GLU A 87 -1.80 -31.27 -4.72
CA GLU A 87 -0.93 -32.38 -4.33
C GLU A 87 -0.91 -32.41 -2.79
N GLY A 88 -1.63 -33.38 -2.24
CA GLY A 88 -1.88 -33.47 -0.80
C GLY A 88 -3.07 -32.61 -0.34
N GLY A 89 -3.72 -33.07 0.72
CA GLY A 89 -4.93 -32.46 1.25
C GLY A 89 -6.18 -32.73 0.41
N ARG A 90 -7.26 -32.00 0.68
CA ARG A 90 -8.55 -32.12 0.01
C ARG A 90 -8.88 -30.84 -0.74
N LEU A 91 -9.20 -30.96 -2.02
CA LEU A 91 -9.66 -29.86 -2.89
C LEU A 91 -11.13 -30.08 -3.26
N VAL A 92 -11.97 -29.08 -3.01
CA VAL A 92 -13.41 -29.10 -3.34
C VAL A 92 -13.72 -27.91 -4.21
N ARG A 93 -14.52 -28.11 -5.26
CA ARG A 93 -14.99 -27.07 -6.17
C ARG A 93 -16.48 -26.84 -6.01
N GLU A 94 -16.87 -25.57 -5.91
CA GLU A 94 -18.26 -25.11 -5.90
C GLU A 94 -18.40 -23.91 -6.87
N GLY A 95 -18.76 -24.17 -8.10
CA GLY A 95 -18.79 -23.17 -9.16
C GLY A 95 -17.38 -22.64 -9.50
N ASP A 96 -17.16 -21.34 -9.28
CA ASP A 96 -15.87 -20.66 -9.42
C ASP A 96 -15.03 -20.67 -8.11
N ARG A 97 -15.67 -21.08 -7.02
CA ARG A 97 -15.02 -21.19 -5.70
C ARG A 97 -14.34 -22.53 -5.53
N TRP A 98 -13.09 -22.49 -5.09
CA TRP A 98 -12.29 -23.67 -4.79
C TRP A 98 -11.81 -23.58 -3.34
N THR A 99 -12.08 -24.62 -2.58
CA THR A 99 -11.64 -24.70 -1.16
C THR A 99 -10.64 -25.84 -1.02
N TRP A 100 -9.40 -25.46 -0.69
CA TRP A 100 -8.33 -26.40 -0.42
C TRP A 100 -8.07 -26.48 1.07
N SER A 101 -8.09 -27.72 1.61
CA SER A 101 -7.69 -28.06 2.98
C SER A 101 -6.38 -28.85 2.91
N PRO A 102 -5.22 -28.23 3.18
CA PRO A 102 -3.93 -28.88 3.14
C PRO A 102 -3.84 -30.07 4.10
N ASP A 103 -2.92 -31.00 3.87
CA ASP A 103 -2.62 -32.03 4.84
C ASP A 103 -2.12 -31.37 6.15
N PRO A 104 -2.69 -31.73 7.31
CA PRO A 104 -2.35 -31.10 8.57
C PRO A 104 -0.93 -31.45 9.10
N ARG A 105 -0.29 -32.48 8.54
CA ARG A 105 0.99 -33.02 9.05
C ARG A 105 2.09 -33.04 8.00
N ARG A 106 1.78 -32.93 6.72
CA ARG A 106 2.72 -33.06 5.60
C ARG A 106 2.69 -31.83 4.70
N PRO A 107 3.82 -31.48 4.07
CA PRO A 107 3.80 -30.49 2.99
C PRO A 107 2.79 -30.87 1.92
N SER A 108 2.10 -29.90 1.40
CA SER A 108 1.10 -30.05 0.35
C SER A 108 1.04 -28.80 -0.53
N SER A 109 0.57 -28.93 -1.77
CA SER A 109 0.63 -27.85 -2.75
C SER A 109 -0.67 -27.72 -3.53
N LEU A 110 -1.01 -26.50 -3.88
CA LEU A 110 -2.07 -26.14 -4.82
C LEU A 110 -1.43 -25.52 -6.07
N HIS A 111 -1.83 -25.97 -7.26
CA HIS A 111 -1.27 -25.57 -8.54
C HIS A 111 -2.38 -25.06 -9.46
N TRP A 112 -2.02 -24.08 -10.32
CA TRP A 112 -2.90 -23.58 -11.38
C TRP A 112 -2.10 -22.91 -12.49
N ARG A 113 -2.75 -22.64 -13.61
CA ARG A 113 -2.24 -21.79 -14.69
C ARG A 113 -3.06 -20.52 -14.79
N TYR A 114 -2.41 -19.45 -15.17
CA TYR A 114 -3.00 -18.13 -15.33
C TYR A 114 -2.67 -17.54 -16.70
N ARG A 115 -3.70 -17.02 -17.40
CA ARG A 115 -3.54 -16.27 -18.65
C ARG A 115 -3.14 -14.85 -18.33
N VAL A 116 -1.91 -14.44 -18.72
CA VAL A 116 -1.29 -13.18 -18.32
C VAL A 116 -1.91 -11.98 -19.03
N ASP A 117 -2.03 -12.03 -20.34
CA ASP A 117 -2.44 -10.87 -21.14
C ASP A 117 -3.82 -10.36 -20.74
N GLN A 118 -3.88 -9.05 -20.38
CA GLN A 118 -5.11 -8.33 -20.05
C GLN A 118 -5.22 -7.10 -20.92
N GLN A 119 -5.90 -7.23 -22.05
CA GLN A 119 -6.12 -6.14 -22.98
C GLN A 119 -7.39 -5.37 -22.61
N ARG A 120 -7.28 -4.04 -22.56
CA ARG A 120 -8.41 -3.11 -22.41
C ARG A 120 -9.17 -2.99 -23.73
N ARG A 121 -10.43 -2.55 -23.66
CA ARG A 121 -11.25 -2.24 -24.85
C ARG A 121 -10.59 -1.23 -25.80
N GLY A 122 -9.76 -0.32 -25.29
CA GLY A 122 -9.00 0.67 -26.05
C GLY A 122 -7.68 0.17 -26.65
N GLY A 123 -7.38 -1.13 -26.58
CA GLY A 123 -6.21 -1.75 -27.19
C GLY A 123 -4.97 -1.85 -26.28
N GLY A 124 -4.81 -0.98 -25.28
CA GLY A 124 -3.69 -1.05 -24.32
C GLY A 124 -3.79 -2.23 -23.37
N TYR A 125 -2.68 -2.63 -22.74
CA TYR A 125 -2.60 -3.76 -21.83
C TYR A 125 -2.43 -3.32 -20.37
N ASP A 126 -3.17 -3.94 -19.46
CA ASP A 126 -2.94 -3.84 -18.01
C ASP A 126 -1.92 -4.87 -17.52
N ALA A 127 -1.85 -6.02 -18.16
CA ALA A 127 -0.83 -7.04 -17.95
C ALA A 127 -0.47 -7.65 -19.31
N ARG A 128 0.81 -7.95 -19.51
CA ARG A 128 1.29 -8.53 -20.77
C ARG A 128 2.50 -9.43 -20.55
N ILE A 129 2.54 -10.52 -21.29
CA ILE A 129 3.71 -11.37 -21.45
C ILE A 129 4.16 -11.36 -22.89
N THR A 130 5.45 -11.17 -23.11
CA THR A 130 6.11 -11.24 -24.41
C THR A 130 7.17 -12.33 -24.41
N ARG A 131 7.87 -12.54 -25.52
CA ARG A 131 9.02 -13.43 -25.56
C ARG A 131 10.10 -13.02 -24.52
N ASP A 132 10.27 -11.71 -24.29
CA ASP A 132 11.43 -11.17 -23.59
C ASP A 132 11.12 -10.68 -22.17
N TRP A 133 9.86 -10.40 -21.85
CA TRP A 133 9.46 -9.89 -20.54
C TRP A 133 7.99 -10.14 -20.21
N VAL A 134 7.65 -9.98 -18.93
CA VAL A 134 6.30 -9.97 -18.40
C VAL A 134 6.12 -8.80 -17.43
N ILE A 135 4.98 -8.12 -17.53
CA ILE A 135 4.47 -7.18 -16.53
C ILE A 135 3.10 -7.69 -16.08
N VAL A 136 2.93 -7.91 -14.79
CA VAL A 136 1.72 -8.51 -14.22
C VAL A 136 1.56 -8.10 -12.75
N ARG A 137 0.34 -8.20 -12.23
CA ARG A 137 0.10 -7.98 -10.79
C ARG A 137 0.11 -9.29 -10.03
N GLY A 138 0.73 -9.27 -8.85
CA GLY A 138 0.67 -10.40 -7.91
C GLY A 138 -0.77 -10.74 -7.50
N ASP A 139 -1.64 -9.73 -7.43
CA ASP A 139 -3.07 -9.88 -7.15
C ASP A 139 -3.79 -10.78 -8.17
N ASP A 140 -3.34 -10.75 -9.43
CA ASP A 140 -3.89 -11.54 -10.52
C ASP A 140 -3.24 -12.93 -10.57
N LEU A 141 -1.95 -13.05 -10.36
CA LEU A 141 -1.26 -14.34 -10.30
C LEU A 141 -1.79 -15.19 -9.13
N PHE A 142 -2.01 -14.55 -7.99
CA PHE A 142 -2.49 -15.15 -6.74
C PHE A 142 -3.80 -14.48 -6.33
N PRO A 143 -4.95 -15.03 -6.67
CA PRO A 143 -6.25 -14.39 -6.41
C PRO A 143 -6.51 -14.19 -4.93
N PRO A 144 -7.45 -13.32 -4.55
CA PRO A 144 -7.85 -13.12 -3.17
C PRO A 144 -8.23 -14.43 -2.49
N VAL A 145 -7.73 -14.61 -1.28
CA VAL A 145 -7.94 -15.84 -0.51
C VAL A 145 -8.63 -15.54 0.82
N ASN A 146 -9.63 -16.34 1.15
CA ASN A 146 -10.17 -16.42 2.51
C ASN A 146 -9.48 -17.60 3.22
N ALA A 147 -8.63 -17.28 4.20
CA ALA A 147 -7.81 -18.24 4.92
C ALA A 147 -8.36 -18.52 6.32
N ARG A 148 -8.60 -19.80 6.62
CA ARG A 148 -8.85 -20.28 7.98
C ARG A 148 -7.54 -20.87 8.51
N LEU A 149 -7.07 -20.33 9.61
CA LEU A 149 -5.78 -20.68 10.23
C LEU A 149 -5.99 -21.28 11.62
N SER A 150 -5.02 -22.03 12.11
CA SER A 150 -5.00 -22.40 13.53
C SER A 150 -4.88 -21.15 14.42
N ALA A 151 -5.36 -21.28 15.66
CA ALA A 151 -5.41 -20.13 16.57
C ALA A 151 -4.02 -19.51 16.77
N GLY A 152 -3.96 -18.18 16.62
CA GLY A 152 -2.73 -17.42 16.81
C GLY A 152 -1.65 -17.60 15.72
N ALA A 153 -1.88 -18.41 14.69
CA ALA A 153 -0.87 -18.69 13.67
C ALA A 153 -0.77 -17.59 12.59
N ASP A 154 0.46 -17.29 12.20
CA ASP A 154 0.81 -16.35 11.13
C ASP A 154 1.64 -17.07 10.06
N SER A 155 1.53 -16.62 8.80
CA SER A 155 2.32 -17.16 7.70
C SER A 155 3.76 -16.64 7.70
N ARG A 156 4.68 -17.48 7.22
CA ARG A 156 6.02 -17.08 6.74
C ARG A 156 6.07 -17.34 5.26
N SER A 157 5.89 -16.30 4.47
CA SER A 157 5.64 -16.44 3.05
C SER A 157 6.83 -16.00 2.21
N ARG A 158 7.16 -16.80 1.19
CA ARG A 158 8.24 -16.56 0.24
C ARG A 158 7.71 -16.67 -1.19
N LEU A 159 8.30 -15.89 -2.09
CA LEU A 159 7.97 -15.90 -3.52
C LEU A 159 9.24 -16.18 -4.32
N ARG A 160 9.19 -17.19 -5.18
CA ARG A 160 10.28 -17.60 -6.08
C ARG A 160 9.81 -17.58 -7.52
N PHE A 161 10.77 -17.38 -8.42
CA PHE A 161 10.52 -17.38 -9.85
C PHE A 161 11.42 -18.38 -10.56
N ASP A 162 10.81 -19.19 -11.42
CA ASP A 162 11.50 -20.04 -12.39
C ASP A 162 11.46 -19.31 -13.74
N LEU A 163 12.59 -18.70 -14.09
CA LEU A 163 12.68 -17.87 -15.28
C LEU A 163 12.96 -18.72 -16.52
N PRO A 164 12.27 -18.43 -17.66
CA PRO A 164 12.60 -19.05 -18.93
C PRO A 164 14.03 -18.73 -19.39
N PRO A 165 14.61 -19.55 -20.26
CA PRO A 165 15.92 -19.24 -20.86
C PRO A 165 15.96 -17.84 -21.48
N GLY A 166 17.03 -17.10 -21.23
CA GLY A 166 17.22 -15.72 -21.72
C GLY A 166 16.64 -14.63 -20.81
N TRP A 167 15.78 -14.99 -19.86
CA TRP A 167 15.32 -14.05 -18.85
C TRP A 167 16.31 -13.95 -17.70
N SER A 168 16.67 -12.75 -17.27
CA SER A 168 17.80 -12.54 -16.36
C SER A 168 17.45 -11.78 -15.08
N ASN A 169 16.27 -11.16 -15.00
CA ASN A 169 15.93 -10.29 -13.87
C ASN A 169 14.46 -10.38 -13.48
N VAL A 170 14.19 -10.16 -12.19
CA VAL A 170 12.86 -10.02 -11.60
C VAL A 170 12.88 -8.87 -10.63
N ASP A 171 11.83 -8.05 -10.63
CA ASP A 171 11.57 -7.11 -9.54
C ASP A 171 10.13 -7.19 -9.04
N THR A 172 9.96 -7.05 -7.73
CA THR A 172 8.70 -7.18 -7.00
C THR A 172 8.61 -6.11 -5.91
N PRO A 173 7.42 -5.86 -5.33
CA PRO A 173 7.28 -4.99 -4.16
C PRO A 173 7.97 -5.52 -2.88
N TYR A 174 8.56 -6.70 -2.94
CA TYR A 174 9.13 -7.40 -1.80
C TYR A 174 10.66 -7.37 -1.84
N ARG A 175 11.29 -7.42 -0.68
CA ARG A 175 12.74 -7.53 -0.57
C ARG A 175 13.19 -8.98 -0.71
N LEU A 176 14.36 -9.18 -1.28
CA LEU A 176 15.01 -10.48 -1.26
C LEU A 176 15.39 -10.86 0.17
N ASN A 177 15.30 -12.15 0.49
CA ASN A 177 15.86 -12.71 1.73
C ASN A 177 17.40 -12.59 1.74
N ARG A 178 18.04 -12.98 2.85
CA ARG A 178 19.49 -12.89 3.00
C ARG A 178 20.23 -13.72 1.95
N ASP A 179 19.73 -14.91 1.63
CA ASP A 179 20.34 -15.84 0.67
C ASP A 179 20.07 -15.43 -0.79
N ARG A 180 19.24 -14.41 -1.01
CA ARG A 180 18.85 -13.85 -2.31
C ARG A 180 18.19 -14.86 -3.27
N ASP A 181 17.59 -15.92 -2.73
CA ASP A 181 16.93 -16.99 -3.48
C ASP A 181 15.40 -16.84 -3.52
N ALA A 182 14.83 -15.97 -2.65
CA ALA A 182 13.40 -15.73 -2.57
C ALA A 182 13.07 -14.31 -2.12
N PHE A 183 11.93 -13.79 -2.55
CA PHE A 183 11.36 -12.57 -2.01
C PHE A 183 10.53 -12.88 -0.76
N VAL A 184 10.71 -12.07 0.30
CA VAL A 184 9.96 -12.22 1.55
C VAL A 184 8.62 -11.51 1.41
N VAL A 185 7.54 -12.26 1.33
CA VAL A 185 6.19 -11.71 1.21
C VAL A 185 5.68 -11.36 2.60
N VAL A 186 5.41 -10.08 2.83
CA VAL A 186 4.89 -9.55 4.10
C VAL A 186 3.74 -8.61 3.82
N ASN A 187 2.58 -8.88 4.40
CA ASN A 187 1.40 -8.02 4.38
C ASN A 187 0.99 -7.73 5.84
N PRO A 188 1.54 -6.66 6.47
CA PRO A 188 1.45 -6.44 7.93
C PRO A 188 0.03 -6.44 8.51
N GLU A 189 -0.96 -6.14 7.68
CA GLU A 189 -2.37 -6.08 8.08
C GLU A 189 -3.09 -7.44 8.04
N ARG A 190 -2.38 -8.52 7.65
CA ARG A 190 -2.97 -9.85 7.44
C ARG A 190 -2.12 -10.93 8.08
N ARG A 191 -2.78 -11.96 8.57
CA ARG A 191 -2.12 -13.16 9.13
C ARG A 191 -1.74 -14.19 8.05
N PHE A 192 -2.24 -14.03 6.84
CA PHE A 192 -1.92 -14.84 5.67
C PHE A 192 -1.36 -13.93 4.59
N ASP A 193 -0.06 -14.00 4.38
CA ASP A 193 0.65 -13.21 3.41
C ASP A 193 0.47 -13.77 2.01
N ARG A 194 0.06 -12.92 1.09
CA ARG A 194 -0.17 -13.24 -0.32
C ARG A 194 0.60 -12.25 -1.20
N PRO A 195 1.25 -12.70 -2.29
CA PRO A 195 1.87 -11.78 -3.23
C PRO A 195 0.85 -10.83 -3.85
N VAL A 196 1.14 -9.54 -3.81
CA VAL A 196 0.31 -8.46 -4.36
C VAL A 196 1.18 -7.39 -5.01
N GLY A 197 0.55 -6.49 -5.76
CA GLY A 197 1.22 -5.37 -6.42
C GLY A 197 1.87 -5.74 -7.74
N TRP A 198 2.46 -4.74 -8.38
CA TRP A 198 3.10 -4.88 -9.68
C TRP A 198 4.40 -5.69 -9.60
N MET A 199 4.62 -6.53 -10.59
CA MET A 199 5.82 -7.35 -10.76
C MET A 199 6.25 -7.31 -12.21
N ILE A 200 7.56 -7.41 -12.42
CA ILE A 200 8.16 -7.48 -13.75
C ILE A 200 9.26 -8.54 -13.74
N ALA A 201 9.34 -9.34 -14.80
CA ALA A 201 10.41 -10.30 -15.02
C ALA A 201 10.80 -10.37 -16.49
N GLY A 202 12.04 -10.81 -16.78
CA GLY A 202 12.53 -10.99 -18.13
C GLY A 202 13.85 -10.27 -18.41
N GLN A 203 14.02 -9.81 -19.64
CA GLN A 203 15.11 -8.92 -20.06
C GLN A 203 14.82 -7.50 -19.56
N VAL A 204 14.97 -7.28 -18.27
CA VAL A 204 14.57 -6.09 -17.55
C VAL A 204 15.77 -5.31 -17.07
N GLY A 205 15.77 -3.99 -17.33
CA GLY A 205 16.67 -3.05 -16.68
C GLY A 205 16.08 -2.49 -15.41
N THR A 206 16.87 -2.44 -14.33
CA THR A 206 16.45 -1.86 -13.05
C THR A 206 17.49 -0.86 -12.54
N ARG A 207 17.01 0.25 -11.98
CA ARG A 207 17.79 1.16 -11.14
C ARG A 207 17.21 1.18 -9.74
N ARG A 208 18.09 1.13 -8.73
CA ARG A 208 17.72 1.14 -7.31
C ARG A 208 18.49 2.20 -6.57
N GLU A 209 17.82 2.83 -5.62
CA GLU A 209 18.41 3.81 -4.72
C GLU A 209 17.75 3.71 -3.34
N PHE A 210 18.49 4.12 -2.31
CA PHE A 210 17.97 4.24 -0.95
C PHE A 210 17.83 5.72 -0.61
N ILE A 211 16.62 6.15 -0.31
CA ILE A 211 16.26 7.53 0.02
C ILE A 211 15.64 7.50 1.42
N ASP A 212 16.36 7.97 2.44
CA ASP A 212 15.87 8.04 3.84
C ASP A 212 15.20 6.73 4.34
N GLY A 213 15.81 5.59 4.02
CA GLY A 213 15.32 4.26 4.41
C GLY A 213 14.31 3.63 3.44
N LEU A 214 13.77 4.38 2.49
CA LEU A 214 12.97 3.89 1.38
C LEU A 214 13.86 3.32 0.28
N GLU A 215 13.73 2.03 -0.03
CA GLU A 215 14.32 1.42 -1.22
C GLU A 215 13.42 1.72 -2.44
N VAL A 216 13.87 2.55 -3.36
CA VAL A 216 13.17 2.84 -4.63
C VAL A 216 13.77 1.99 -5.74
N SER A 217 12.92 1.29 -6.49
CA SER A 217 13.29 0.49 -7.65
C SER A 217 12.52 0.98 -8.87
N ILE A 218 13.20 1.36 -9.94
CA ILE A 218 12.58 1.68 -11.24
C ILE A 218 12.95 0.57 -12.21
N ALA A 219 11.99 -0.23 -12.63
CA ALA A 219 12.17 -1.38 -13.51
C ALA A 219 11.33 -1.26 -14.78
N GLY A 220 11.87 -1.75 -15.89
CA GLY A 220 11.18 -1.81 -17.18
C GLY A 220 11.95 -2.64 -18.18
N PRO A 221 11.36 -3.03 -19.31
CA PRO A 221 12.07 -3.71 -20.40
C PRO A 221 13.34 -2.98 -20.77
N LYS A 222 14.38 -3.72 -21.15
CA LYS A 222 15.69 -3.10 -21.45
C LYS A 222 15.62 -2.15 -22.64
N GLU A 223 14.81 -2.50 -23.62
CA GLU A 223 14.71 -1.82 -24.90
C GLU A 223 13.77 -0.60 -24.86
N ASP A 224 12.90 -0.52 -23.84
CA ASP A 224 11.95 0.57 -23.68
C ASP A 224 12.62 1.85 -23.14
N ALA A 225 12.13 3.01 -23.59
CA ALA A 225 12.61 4.35 -23.22
C ALA A 225 12.17 4.78 -21.80
N VAL A 226 12.36 3.93 -20.79
CA VAL A 226 11.79 4.09 -19.45
C VAL A 226 12.32 5.30 -18.66
N ARG A 227 13.46 5.90 -19.05
CA ARG A 227 14.08 7.06 -18.37
C ARG A 227 14.25 6.83 -16.87
N ARG A 228 14.89 5.72 -16.50
CA ARG A 228 14.99 5.24 -15.09
C ARG A 228 15.70 6.23 -14.17
N ASN A 229 16.79 6.85 -14.64
CA ASN A 229 17.55 7.82 -13.84
C ASN A 229 16.77 9.10 -13.58
N ASP A 230 16.01 9.59 -14.57
CA ASP A 230 15.19 10.80 -14.42
C ASP A 230 14.09 10.58 -13.40
N LYS A 231 13.44 9.40 -13.44
CA LYS A 231 12.42 9.03 -12.45
C LYS A 231 13.01 8.92 -11.03
N LEU A 232 14.21 8.34 -10.88
CA LEU A 232 14.89 8.28 -9.58
C LEU A 232 15.24 9.66 -9.05
N ALA A 233 15.85 10.53 -9.87
CA ALA A 233 16.19 11.89 -9.49
C ALA A 233 14.94 12.69 -9.08
N PHE A 234 13.85 12.52 -9.83
CA PHE A 234 12.57 13.14 -9.51
C PHE A 234 12.01 12.68 -8.15
N ILE A 235 12.07 11.38 -7.86
CA ILE A 235 11.58 10.83 -6.59
C ILE A 235 12.48 11.26 -5.43
N ASN A 236 13.80 11.37 -5.63
CA ASN A 236 14.72 11.90 -4.62
C ASN A 236 14.31 13.30 -4.14
N LEU A 237 13.76 14.14 -5.03
CA LEU A 237 13.29 15.47 -4.68
C LEU A 237 11.91 15.46 -4.00
N VAL A 238 11.04 14.52 -4.37
CA VAL A 238 9.64 14.51 -3.89
C VAL A 238 9.46 13.67 -2.61
N ALA A 239 10.26 12.62 -2.40
CA ALA A 239 10.09 11.70 -1.26
C ALA A 239 10.24 12.38 0.12
N PRO A 240 11.19 13.29 0.34
CA PRO A 240 11.26 14.03 1.61
C PRO A 240 9.99 14.83 1.91
N GLU A 241 9.44 15.50 0.92
CA GLU A 241 8.20 16.28 1.04
C GLU A 241 6.98 15.39 1.32
N MET A 242 6.97 14.18 0.76
CA MET A 242 5.95 13.17 1.08
C MET A 242 6.08 12.66 2.51
N ALA A 243 7.30 12.43 3.00
CA ALA A 243 7.55 12.03 4.38
C ALA A 243 7.12 13.12 5.37
N GLU A 244 7.38 14.38 5.05
CA GLU A 244 6.92 15.52 5.85
C GLU A 244 5.39 15.61 5.87
N ALA A 245 4.73 15.46 4.73
CA ALA A 245 3.28 15.57 4.63
C ALA A 245 2.54 14.39 5.30
N PHE A 246 2.99 13.15 5.06
CA PHE A 246 2.22 11.94 5.39
C PHE A 246 2.83 11.11 6.52
N GLY A 247 4.07 11.37 6.93
CA GLY A 247 4.78 10.58 7.92
C GLY A 247 5.58 9.43 7.30
N GLU A 248 5.53 8.24 7.89
CA GLU A 248 6.37 7.11 7.51
C GLU A 248 6.11 6.63 6.07
N LEU A 249 7.17 6.56 5.27
CA LEU A 249 7.14 6.00 3.93
C LEU A 249 7.30 4.46 3.98
N PRO A 250 6.84 3.72 2.96
CA PRO A 250 7.05 2.29 2.89
C PRO A 250 8.55 1.95 2.77
N SER A 251 8.96 0.80 3.31
CA SER A 251 10.37 0.39 3.25
C SER A 251 10.88 0.06 1.85
N LYS A 252 9.97 -0.24 0.91
CA LYS A 252 10.27 -0.48 -0.52
C LYS A 252 9.15 0.06 -1.40
N LEU A 253 9.54 0.65 -2.53
CA LEU A 253 8.71 1.12 -3.62
C LEU A 253 9.24 0.55 -4.94
N LEU A 254 8.39 -0.15 -5.69
CA LEU A 254 8.69 -0.57 -7.05
C LEU A 254 7.86 0.26 -8.03
N ILE A 255 8.53 0.89 -8.98
CA ILE A 255 7.90 1.53 -10.14
C ILE A 255 8.21 0.69 -11.37
N VAL A 256 7.17 0.11 -11.96
CA VAL A 256 7.23 -0.59 -13.23
C VAL A 256 6.86 0.39 -14.34
N SER A 257 7.66 0.45 -15.40
CA SER A 257 7.40 1.35 -16.51
C SER A 257 7.72 0.64 -17.82
N ALA A 258 6.85 0.81 -18.81
CA ALA A 258 7.02 0.26 -20.14
C ALA A 258 6.31 1.14 -21.18
N ASP A 259 6.74 0.98 -22.44
CA ASP A 259 6.16 1.65 -23.61
C ASP A 259 4.90 0.93 -24.13
N ASP A 260 4.43 1.37 -25.28
CA ASP A 260 3.37 0.69 -26.01
C ASP A 260 3.71 -0.81 -26.25
N PRO A 261 2.73 -1.65 -26.19
CA PRO A 261 1.30 -1.36 -26.13
C PRO A 261 0.71 -1.41 -24.71
N MET A 262 1.52 -1.16 -23.68
CA MET A 262 0.95 -1.05 -22.33
C MET A 262 0.01 0.17 -22.25
N TRP A 263 -0.92 0.14 -21.30
CA TRP A 263 -1.86 1.24 -21.12
C TRP A 263 -1.15 2.56 -20.78
N ARG A 264 -1.48 3.65 -21.51
CA ARG A 264 -0.83 4.96 -21.42
C ARG A 264 -1.24 5.78 -20.19
N GLY A 265 -1.30 5.16 -19.01
CA GLY A 265 -1.67 5.79 -17.73
C GLY A 265 -0.72 5.45 -16.59
N GLY A 266 -1.18 5.72 -15.37
CA GLY A 266 -0.59 5.28 -14.11
C GLY A 266 -1.59 4.44 -13.32
N LEU A 267 -1.11 3.43 -12.61
CA LEU A 267 -1.92 2.57 -11.75
C LEU A 267 -1.13 2.19 -10.50
N SER A 268 -1.60 2.65 -9.35
CA SER A 268 -1.03 2.25 -8.06
C SER A 268 -1.43 0.83 -7.66
N GLY A 269 -0.63 0.24 -6.81
CA GLY A 269 -0.85 -1.04 -6.15
C GLY A 269 -0.06 -1.11 -4.84
N PRO A 270 -0.21 -2.15 -4.04
CA PRO A 270 0.52 -2.26 -2.78
C PRO A 270 2.05 -2.17 -2.99
N ARG A 271 2.66 -1.11 -2.45
CA ARG A 271 4.10 -0.81 -2.52
C ARG A 271 4.70 -0.80 -3.93
N SER A 272 3.86 -0.63 -4.94
CA SER A 272 4.28 -0.61 -6.33
C SER A 272 3.30 0.18 -7.19
N LEU A 273 3.76 0.70 -8.30
CA LEU A 273 2.91 1.30 -9.32
C LEU A 273 3.42 0.95 -10.72
N PHE A 274 2.53 0.99 -11.68
CA PHE A 274 2.85 1.04 -13.10
C PHE A 274 2.68 2.47 -13.61
N ILE A 275 3.60 2.92 -14.46
CA ILE A 275 3.47 4.17 -15.21
C ILE A 275 4.01 3.98 -16.62
N HIS A 276 3.23 4.40 -17.62
CA HIS A 276 3.67 4.36 -19.01
C HIS A 276 4.94 5.20 -19.23
N ALA A 277 5.86 4.73 -20.04
CA ALA A 277 7.17 5.37 -20.23
C ALA A 277 7.08 6.79 -20.79
N ASP A 278 6.11 7.05 -21.69
CA ASP A 278 5.85 8.36 -22.30
C ASP A 278 5.21 9.40 -21.37
N ARG A 279 4.76 8.97 -20.14
CA ARG A 279 4.17 9.95 -19.22
C ARG A 279 5.23 10.96 -18.76
N PRO A 280 4.98 12.27 -18.95
CA PRO A 280 5.88 13.29 -18.47
C PRO A 280 5.92 13.27 -16.93
N LEU A 281 7.09 13.60 -16.35
CA LEU A 281 7.23 13.71 -14.90
C LEU A 281 6.35 14.86 -14.34
N ILE A 282 6.23 15.95 -15.10
CA ILE A 282 5.32 17.06 -14.83
C ILE A 282 4.53 17.34 -16.10
N SER A 283 3.21 17.28 -16.00
CA SER A 283 2.29 17.54 -17.10
C SER A 283 2.18 19.06 -17.40
N GLU A 284 1.65 19.42 -18.55
CA GLU A 284 1.47 20.83 -18.96
C GLU A 284 0.60 21.62 -17.99
N ASN A 285 -0.41 20.98 -17.42
CA ASN A 285 -1.30 21.57 -16.40
C ASN A 285 -0.64 21.76 -15.02
N GLY A 286 0.64 21.33 -14.84
CA GLY A 286 1.39 21.49 -13.61
C GLY A 286 1.18 20.38 -12.58
N SER A 287 0.47 19.30 -12.89
CA SER A 287 0.37 18.11 -12.04
C SER A 287 1.33 17.00 -12.49
N SER A 288 1.42 15.92 -11.73
CA SER A 288 2.24 14.75 -12.05
C SER A 288 1.47 13.47 -11.82
N THR A 289 1.26 12.69 -12.89
CA THR A 289 0.67 11.35 -12.74
C THR A 289 1.51 10.46 -11.83
N LEU A 290 2.84 10.56 -11.87
CA LEU A 290 3.71 9.77 -11.00
C LEU A 290 3.50 10.12 -9.53
N VAL A 291 3.47 11.41 -9.18
CA VAL A 291 3.25 11.86 -7.79
C VAL A 291 1.83 11.53 -7.33
N HIS A 292 0.82 11.68 -8.19
CA HIS A 292 -0.55 11.27 -7.91
C HIS A 292 -0.64 9.79 -7.47
N GLU A 293 -0.05 8.89 -8.26
CA GLU A 293 -0.02 7.45 -7.92
C GLU A 293 0.83 7.15 -6.67
N LEU A 294 1.90 7.92 -6.44
CA LEU A 294 2.70 7.80 -5.22
C LEU A 294 1.90 8.21 -3.97
N VAL A 295 1.06 9.25 -4.06
CA VAL A 295 0.17 9.65 -2.95
C VAL A 295 -0.78 8.51 -2.60
N HIS A 296 -1.45 7.90 -3.57
CA HIS A 296 -2.30 6.72 -3.32
C HIS A 296 -1.53 5.57 -2.65
N LEU A 297 -0.32 5.31 -3.13
CA LEU A 297 0.52 4.22 -2.62
C LEU A 297 0.95 4.45 -1.17
N VAL A 298 1.35 5.69 -0.82
CA VAL A 298 1.84 6.03 0.50
C VAL A 298 0.69 6.17 1.50
N THR A 299 -0.34 6.92 1.15
CA THR A 299 -1.46 7.19 2.05
C THR A 299 -2.39 5.98 2.20
N ARG A 300 -2.60 5.23 1.11
CA ARG A 300 -3.52 4.10 1.04
C ARG A 300 -4.96 4.47 1.45
N VAL A 301 -5.27 5.74 1.42
CA VAL A 301 -6.62 6.26 1.64
C VAL A 301 -7.50 5.89 0.46
N ARG A 302 -8.70 5.43 0.74
CA ARG A 302 -9.76 5.13 -0.24
C ARG A 302 -11.02 5.85 0.20
N GLY A 303 -11.78 6.37 -0.75
CA GLY A 303 -13.11 6.90 -0.46
C GLY A 303 -14.08 5.76 -0.11
N ALA A 304 -14.95 5.98 0.87
CA ALA A 304 -16.13 5.15 1.10
C ALA A 304 -17.08 5.21 -0.11
N GLU A 305 -18.14 4.42 -0.10
CA GLU A 305 -19.11 4.41 -1.21
C GLU A 305 -19.67 5.83 -1.46
N GLY A 306 -19.46 6.33 -2.67
CA GLY A 306 -19.86 7.70 -3.06
C GLY A 306 -18.81 8.76 -2.81
N ASP A 307 -17.77 8.50 -2.04
CA ASP A 307 -16.76 9.48 -1.58
C ASP A 307 -15.37 9.31 -2.21
N ASP A 308 -15.28 8.65 -3.37
CA ASP A 308 -14.02 8.44 -4.12
C ASP A 308 -13.27 9.76 -4.42
N TRP A 309 -13.99 10.88 -4.49
CA TRP A 309 -13.46 12.24 -4.66
C TRP A 309 -12.47 12.65 -3.55
N ILE A 310 -12.56 12.03 -2.35
CA ILE A 310 -11.63 12.33 -1.25
C ILE A 310 -10.25 11.80 -1.61
N ALA A 311 -10.16 10.53 -2.02
CA ALA A 311 -8.89 9.91 -2.40
C ALA A 311 -8.30 10.54 -3.65
N GLU A 312 -9.09 10.69 -4.72
CA GLU A 312 -8.64 11.23 -6.00
C GLU A 312 -8.30 12.72 -5.92
N GLY A 313 -9.14 13.50 -5.22
CA GLY A 313 -8.92 14.93 -5.04
C GLY A 313 -7.70 15.24 -4.19
N THR A 314 -7.44 14.49 -3.12
CA THR A 314 -6.24 14.66 -2.32
C THR A 314 -4.99 14.22 -3.09
N ALA A 315 -5.02 13.10 -3.82
CA ALA A 315 -3.89 12.65 -4.63
C ALA A 315 -3.50 13.72 -5.67
N GLU A 316 -4.46 14.30 -6.37
CA GLU A 316 -4.19 15.33 -7.37
C GLU A 316 -3.80 16.69 -6.74
N PHE A 317 -4.39 17.07 -5.60
CA PHE A 317 -3.95 18.25 -4.83
C PHE A 317 -2.49 18.14 -4.41
N TYR A 318 -2.09 16.99 -3.88
CA TYR A 318 -0.70 16.76 -3.47
C TYR A 318 0.23 16.58 -4.65
N SER A 319 -0.25 16.13 -5.81
CA SER A 319 0.57 16.06 -7.02
C SER A 319 1.11 17.44 -7.44
N ILE A 320 0.34 18.51 -7.16
CA ILE A 320 0.75 19.91 -7.41
C ILE A 320 1.57 20.46 -6.22
N THR A 321 1.07 20.25 -5.01
CA THR A 321 1.64 20.85 -3.79
C THR A 321 3.04 20.31 -3.47
N LEU A 322 3.24 19.00 -3.59
CA LEU A 322 4.54 18.37 -3.36
C LEU A 322 5.59 18.78 -4.41
N LEU A 323 5.17 18.95 -5.67
CA LEU A 323 6.06 19.47 -6.70
C LEU A 323 6.54 20.90 -6.41
N ASN A 324 5.65 21.74 -5.87
CA ASN A 324 6.02 23.09 -5.47
C ASN A 324 6.94 23.08 -4.26
N ARG A 325 6.66 22.29 -3.22
CA ARG A 325 7.53 22.15 -2.04
C ARG A 325 8.91 21.62 -2.41
N ALA A 326 8.99 20.64 -3.31
CA ALA A 326 10.24 20.08 -3.83
C ALA A 326 11.02 21.04 -4.78
N GLY A 327 10.54 22.27 -5.00
CA GLY A 327 11.17 23.23 -5.91
C GLY A 327 11.04 22.91 -7.41
N LEU A 328 10.22 21.92 -7.76
CA LEU A 328 9.98 21.49 -9.15
C LEU A 328 8.94 22.34 -9.88
N LEU A 329 8.12 23.07 -9.12
CA LEU A 329 7.21 24.11 -9.61
C LEU A 329 7.45 25.42 -8.86
N SER A 330 7.57 26.52 -9.60
CA SER A 330 7.52 27.85 -8.99
C SER A 330 6.12 28.16 -8.46
N ASP A 331 6.00 29.10 -7.52
CA ASP A 331 4.69 29.54 -6.98
C ASP A 331 3.72 29.97 -8.08
N ALA A 332 4.22 30.74 -9.05
CA ALA A 332 3.40 31.18 -10.18
C ALA A 332 2.91 30.01 -11.05
N ARG A 333 3.69 28.94 -11.19
CA ARG A 333 3.25 27.75 -11.93
C ARG A 333 2.30 26.89 -11.13
N ARG A 334 2.50 26.75 -9.83
CA ARG A 334 1.55 26.12 -8.90
C ARG A 334 0.19 26.82 -8.94
N ASP A 335 0.16 28.15 -8.87
CA ASP A 335 -1.09 28.91 -8.88
C ASP A 335 -1.83 28.72 -10.21
N ARG A 336 -1.11 28.76 -11.35
CA ARG A 336 -1.71 28.43 -12.66
C ARG A 336 -2.26 27.01 -12.73
N ALA A 337 -1.60 26.04 -12.09
CA ALA A 337 -2.09 24.66 -12.03
C ALA A 337 -3.45 24.60 -11.28
N PHE A 338 -3.56 25.25 -10.13
CA PHE A 338 -4.83 25.35 -9.41
C PHE A 338 -5.91 26.12 -10.17
N ASP A 339 -5.55 27.16 -10.92
CA ASP A 339 -6.49 27.90 -11.77
C ASP A 339 -6.97 27.02 -12.94
N TRP A 340 -6.09 26.19 -13.50
CA TRP A 340 -6.48 25.19 -14.50
C TRP A 340 -7.48 24.19 -13.91
N MET A 341 -7.24 23.68 -12.69
CA MET A 341 -8.17 22.79 -12.00
C MET A 341 -9.53 23.47 -11.76
N ALA A 342 -9.54 24.73 -11.34
CA ALA A 342 -10.76 25.49 -11.15
C ALA A 342 -11.56 25.65 -12.46
N ASN A 343 -10.89 25.94 -13.56
CA ASN A 343 -11.53 26.07 -14.86
C ASN A 343 -12.05 24.73 -15.38
N HIS A 344 -11.25 23.65 -15.26
CA HIS A 344 -11.61 22.31 -15.73
C HIS A 344 -12.79 21.72 -14.94
N GLY A 345 -12.85 21.96 -13.63
CA GLY A 345 -13.92 21.51 -12.73
C GLY A 345 -15.15 22.43 -12.65
N ARG A 346 -15.18 23.56 -13.37
CA ARG A 346 -16.22 24.62 -13.22
C ARG A 346 -17.65 24.11 -13.39
N GLY A 347 -17.89 23.16 -14.31
CA GLY A 347 -19.22 22.62 -14.63
C GLY A 347 -19.72 21.54 -13.67
N VAL A 348 -18.87 21.08 -12.73
CA VAL A 348 -19.22 19.99 -11.81
C VAL A 348 -20.16 20.50 -10.73
N ARG A 349 -21.30 19.82 -10.56
CA ARG A 349 -22.36 20.18 -9.58
C ARG A 349 -22.35 19.28 -8.35
N THR A 350 -21.77 18.08 -8.42
CA THR A 350 -21.62 17.17 -7.30
C THR A 350 -20.31 16.39 -7.41
N LEU A 351 -19.67 16.15 -6.28
CA LEU A 351 -18.51 15.27 -6.15
C LEU A 351 -18.90 13.84 -5.77
N ILE A 352 -20.13 13.65 -5.25
CA ILE A 352 -20.64 12.35 -4.84
C ILE A 352 -20.76 11.44 -6.06
N GLY A 353 -20.12 10.27 -6.02
CA GLY A 353 -20.17 9.31 -7.11
C GLY A 353 -19.24 8.12 -6.87
N ALA A 354 -19.52 7.01 -7.53
CA ALA A 354 -18.77 5.78 -7.40
C ALA A 354 -17.29 5.89 -7.86
N ARG A 355 -16.99 6.88 -8.70
CA ARG A 355 -15.62 7.18 -9.18
C ARG A 355 -15.48 8.66 -9.48
N SER A 356 -14.36 9.23 -9.03
CA SER A 356 -13.95 10.58 -9.37
C SER A 356 -12.90 10.54 -10.49
N TRP A 357 -13.11 11.32 -11.53
CA TRP A 357 -12.17 11.43 -12.65
C TRP A 357 -12.34 12.74 -13.41
N GLY A 358 -11.25 13.20 -14.04
CA GLY A 358 -11.27 14.40 -14.88
C GLY A 358 -11.84 15.63 -14.18
N PRO A 359 -12.96 16.21 -14.67
CA PRO A 359 -13.53 17.42 -14.08
C PRO A 359 -13.95 17.27 -12.61
N GLN A 360 -14.42 16.09 -12.17
CA GLN A 360 -14.78 15.86 -10.77
C GLN A 360 -13.54 15.90 -9.87
N THR A 361 -12.45 15.21 -10.24
CA THR A 361 -11.18 15.28 -9.52
C THR A 361 -10.66 16.73 -9.47
N ALA A 362 -10.69 17.44 -10.60
CA ALA A 362 -10.27 18.84 -10.66
C ALA A 362 -11.10 19.73 -9.71
N ARG A 363 -12.41 19.50 -9.62
CA ARG A 363 -13.29 20.24 -8.69
C ARG A 363 -12.98 19.89 -7.23
N ALA A 364 -12.68 18.64 -6.93
CA ALA A 364 -12.24 18.20 -5.60
C ALA A 364 -10.92 18.87 -5.18
N VAL A 365 -9.96 19.02 -6.10
CA VAL A 365 -8.71 19.77 -5.84
C VAL A 365 -8.97 21.18 -5.37
N VAL A 366 -9.93 21.89 -5.99
CA VAL A 366 -10.30 23.25 -5.59
C VAL A 366 -10.85 23.25 -4.17
N LEU A 367 -11.74 22.31 -3.85
CA LEU A 367 -12.29 22.16 -2.49
C LEU A 367 -11.19 21.90 -1.47
N PHE A 368 -10.23 21.03 -1.75
CA PHE A 368 -9.09 20.76 -0.85
C PHE A 368 -8.16 21.98 -0.71
N ARG A 369 -7.95 22.76 -1.78
CA ARG A 369 -7.20 24.03 -1.70
C ARG A 369 -7.90 25.04 -0.76
N GLU A 370 -9.22 25.16 -0.87
CA GLU A 370 -10.02 26.01 0.01
C GLU A 370 -10.00 25.49 1.46
N LEU A 371 -10.08 24.18 1.65
CA LEU A 371 -10.03 23.54 2.96
C LEU A 371 -8.66 23.74 3.64
N ASP A 372 -7.54 23.57 2.91
CA ASP A 372 -6.19 23.83 3.45
C ASP A 372 -6.06 25.29 3.90
N ARG A 373 -6.56 26.25 3.11
CA ARG A 373 -6.57 27.67 3.48
C ARG A 373 -7.42 27.93 4.73
N GLU A 374 -8.60 27.32 4.82
CA GLU A 374 -9.46 27.45 6.00
C GLU A 374 -8.77 26.91 7.26
N ILE A 375 -8.14 25.74 7.19
CA ILE A 375 -7.42 25.12 8.32
C ILE A 375 -6.25 26.01 8.74
N ARG A 376 -5.43 26.48 7.81
CA ARG A 376 -4.31 27.38 8.08
C ARG A 376 -4.74 28.66 8.75
N ASN A 377 -5.75 29.32 8.21
CA ASN A 377 -6.30 30.58 8.76
C ASN A 377 -6.84 30.39 10.18
N ARG A 378 -7.51 29.27 10.46
CA ARG A 378 -8.10 28.97 11.78
C ARG A 378 -7.07 28.58 12.83
N SER A 379 -5.90 28.15 12.41
CA SER A 379 -4.84 27.65 13.29
C SER A 379 -3.60 28.55 13.34
N ASP A 380 -3.65 29.76 12.76
CA ASP A 380 -2.48 30.62 12.60
C ASP A 380 -1.30 29.90 11.93
N ASN A 381 -1.57 29.16 10.84
CA ASN A 381 -0.65 28.30 10.10
C ASN A 381 -0.01 27.13 10.90
N ARG A 382 -0.52 26.82 12.09
CA ARG A 382 0.00 25.69 12.89
C ARG A 382 -0.51 24.32 12.43
N LYS A 383 -1.58 24.31 11.66
CA LYS A 383 -2.21 23.12 11.05
C LYS A 383 -2.45 23.33 9.58
N SER A 384 -2.47 22.26 8.82
CA SER A 384 -2.68 22.22 7.38
C SER A 384 -3.47 20.98 6.96
N LEU A 385 -3.68 20.80 5.67
CA LEU A 385 -4.24 19.58 5.13
C LEU A 385 -3.36 18.34 5.42
N ASP A 386 -2.04 18.52 5.63
CA ASP A 386 -1.14 17.43 6.01
C ASP A 386 -1.57 16.78 7.34
N ASP A 387 -1.98 17.59 8.34
CA ASP A 387 -2.48 17.08 9.61
C ASP A 387 -3.77 16.28 9.43
N VAL A 388 -4.65 16.72 8.54
CA VAL A 388 -5.86 15.99 8.18
C VAL A 388 -5.48 14.65 7.52
N MET A 389 -4.58 14.68 6.53
CA MET A 389 -4.17 13.47 5.82
C MET A 389 -3.55 12.42 6.74
N ARG A 390 -2.72 12.81 7.72
CA ARG A 390 -2.17 11.86 8.70
C ARG A 390 -3.27 11.13 9.48
N ARG A 391 -4.37 11.81 9.82
CA ARG A 391 -5.52 11.17 10.48
C ARG A 391 -6.32 10.28 9.53
N LEU A 392 -6.53 10.71 8.26
CA LEU A 392 -7.23 9.89 7.26
C LEU A 392 -6.45 8.61 6.90
N ILE A 393 -5.12 8.66 6.93
CA ILE A 393 -4.25 7.49 6.74
C ILE A 393 -4.50 6.42 7.81
N GLU A 394 -4.83 6.79 9.05
CA GLU A 394 -5.18 5.85 10.12
C GLU A 394 -6.55 5.19 9.87
N ILE A 395 -7.50 5.93 9.29
CA ILE A 395 -8.88 5.46 9.01
C ILE A 395 -8.90 4.52 7.79
N ARG A 396 -8.16 4.81 6.74
CA ARG A 396 -8.01 4.05 5.48
C ARG A 396 -9.20 4.15 4.52
N GLU A 397 -10.39 3.75 4.90
CA GLU A 397 -11.62 3.90 4.11
C GLU A 397 -12.39 5.07 4.68
N VAL A 398 -12.38 6.19 3.97
CA VAL A 398 -12.76 7.50 4.48
C VAL A 398 -14.07 7.95 3.86
N SER A 399 -15.04 8.21 4.69
CA SER A 399 -16.29 8.88 4.31
C SER A 399 -16.15 10.39 4.44
N ARG A 400 -17.10 11.12 3.86
CA ARG A 400 -17.24 12.56 4.06
C ARG A 400 -17.39 12.92 5.54
N GLU A 401 -18.16 12.12 6.29
CA GLU A 401 -18.39 12.29 7.73
C GLU A 401 -17.09 12.17 8.52
N ASP A 402 -16.20 11.23 8.14
CA ASP A 402 -14.86 11.10 8.74
C ASP A 402 -13.99 12.33 8.47
N LEU A 403 -14.01 12.84 7.25
CA LEU A 403 -13.28 14.05 6.88
C LEU A 403 -13.79 15.26 7.68
N GLU A 404 -15.12 15.45 7.79
CA GLU A 404 -15.73 16.50 8.59
C GLU A 404 -15.33 16.40 10.07
N ALA A 405 -15.36 15.18 10.64
CA ALA A 405 -15.00 14.92 12.03
C ALA A 405 -13.53 15.26 12.31
N VAL A 406 -12.61 14.81 11.44
CA VAL A 406 -11.18 15.10 11.55
C VAL A 406 -10.89 16.61 11.48
N VAL A 407 -11.49 17.32 10.52
CA VAL A 407 -11.30 18.77 10.40
C VAL A 407 -11.85 19.51 11.62
N LYS A 408 -13.01 19.09 12.14
CA LYS A 408 -13.59 19.66 13.36
C LYS A 408 -12.70 19.41 14.59
N GLU A 409 -12.13 18.20 14.73
CA GLU A 409 -11.17 17.86 15.80
C GLU A 409 -9.95 18.79 15.75
N LEU A 410 -9.35 18.95 14.57
CA LEU A 410 -8.12 19.73 14.39
C LEU A 410 -8.31 21.24 14.53
N THR A 411 -9.49 21.77 14.16
CA THR A 411 -9.77 23.23 14.13
C THR A 411 -10.72 23.71 15.24
N GLY A 412 -11.28 22.79 16.04
CA GLY A 412 -12.20 23.09 17.14
C GLY A 412 -13.64 23.41 16.70
N ARG A 413 -13.93 23.48 15.39
CA ARG A 413 -15.28 23.82 14.86
C ARG A 413 -15.51 23.20 13.47
N PRO A 414 -16.78 23.00 13.05
CA PRO A 414 -17.10 22.51 11.71
C PRO A 414 -16.53 23.40 10.60
N SER A 415 -16.12 22.78 9.49
CA SER A 415 -15.63 23.48 8.31
C SER A 415 -16.76 24.14 7.54
N ALA A 416 -16.56 25.40 7.13
CA ALA A 416 -17.48 26.07 6.21
C ALA A 416 -17.33 25.52 4.78
N VAL A 417 -16.12 25.14 4.38
CA VAL A 417 -15.84 24.54 3.06
C VAL A 417 -16.56 23.20 2.90
N LEU A 418 -16.60 22.37 3.93
CA LEU A 418 -17.29 21.07 3.92
C LEU A 418 -18.82 21.18 4.06
N THR A 419 -19.39 22.40 4.19
CA THR A 419 -20.84 22.59 4.04
C THR A 419 -21.26 22.81 2.58
N SER A 420 -20.34 22.71 1.63
CA SER A 420 -20.58 22.93 0.21
C SER A 420 -21.68 22.02 -0.35
N PRO A 421 -22.58 22.56 -1.20
CA PRO A 421 -23.57 21.75 -1.94
C PRO A 421 -22.94 20.68 -2.84
N LEU A 422 -21.65 20.81 -3.18
CA LEU A 422 -20.91 19.84 -4.01
C LEU A 422 -20.80 18.45 -3.38
N ILE A 423 -20.90 18.35 -2.06
CA ILE A 423 -20.71 17.12 -1.28
C ILE A 423 -21.94 16.76 -0.44
N ARG A 424 -23.10 17.22 -0.86
CA ARG A 424 -24.41 16.97 -0.23
C ARG A 424 -25.42 16.40 -1.20
#